data_7d22194ab24ed39d80b95d61f7631590
#
_entry.id   7d22194ab24ed39d80b95d61f7631590
#
_cell.length_a   1.000
_cell.length_b   1.000
_cell.length_c   1.000
_cell.angle_alpha   90.00
_cell.angle_beta   90.00
_cell.angle_gamma   90.00
#
_symmetry.space_group_name_H-M   'P 1'
#
loop_
_entity.id
_entity.type
_entity.pdbx_description
1 polymer ?
#
loop_
_entity_poly.entity_id
_entity_poly.type
_entity_poly.pdbx_seq_one_letter_code
_entity_poly.pdbx_strand_id
1 'polypeptide(L)'
;MSDHFLAPNHQLITFDGVDAKNFLQSQLTNDVAQLVIGSWQWQGYCNAKGRLHATFALARLDENLYAAVVHSSVCEFLVKRLTMFRLRAKVLIERSDRFALVFHLTEPARQLARPGVRLALGHDRWIDIDVDTLRQIPSATQENLNTWDLRGIEAKQPEVVAATNERFVPQMLGMDRLQPAPGVSFSKGCYPGQEVVARAHYRGAVKREPALLSVPLEPAIEPGMEIAQSNGEPAEIVNCVIVGHEWRALAVVPILAS
;
A
#
# COMPACT_ATOMS: atom_id res chain seq x y z
N MET A 1 1.96 -25.85 7.59
CA MET A 1 1.84 -24.39 7.89
C MET A 1 0.45 -23.93 7.48
N SER A 2 -0.13 -22.99 8.20
CA SER A 2 -1.41 -22.42 7.77
C SER A 2 -1.15 -21.42 6.66
N ASP A 3 -1.84 -21.58 5.53
CA ASP A 3 -1.71 -20.69 4.37
C ASP A 3 -2.51 -19.38 4.55
N HIS A 4 -3.17 -19.21 5.72
CA HIS A 4 -3.90 -18.01 6.09
C HIS A 4 -3.59 -17.61 7.53
N PHE A 5 -3.54 -16.29 7.80
CA PHE A 5 -3.10 -15.75 9.10
C PHE A 5 -3.55 -14.29 9.30
N LEU A 6 -3.53 -13.85 10.56
CA LEU A 6 -3.63 -12.43 10.90
C LEU A 6 -2.22 -11.81 10.86
N ALA A 7 -2.04 -10.73 10.10
CA ALA A 7 -0.76 -10.02 10.04
C ALA A 7 -0.75 -8.86 11.04
N PRO A 8 0.15 -8.87 12.04
CA PRO A 8 0.18 -7.86 13.10
C PRO A 8 0.65 -6.48 12.64
N ASN A 9 1.37 -6.44 11.52
CA ASN A 9 1.91 -5.22 10.92
C ASN A 9 0.95 -4.50 9.98
N HIS A 10 -0.32 -4.96 9.86
CA HIS A 10 -1.35 -4.29 9.07
C HIS A 10 -2.60 -4.00 9.90
N GLN A 11 -3.27 -2.91 9.55
CA GLN A 11 -4.51 -2.45 10.18
C GLN A 11 -5.50 -1.98 9.14
N LEU A 12 -6.77 -1.96 9.53
CA LEU A 12 -7.87 -1.49 8.68
C LEU A 12 -8.31 -0.10 9.13
N ILE A 13 -8.37 0.84 8.19
CA ILE A 13 -9.04 2.13 8.38
C ILE A 13 -10.34 2.10 7.61
N THR A 14 -11.47 2.37 8.28
CA THR A 14 -12.78 2.51 7.64
C THR A 14 -13.12 3.97 7.41
N PHE A 15 -13.84 4.21 6.30
CA PHE A 15 -14.42 5.49 5.90
C PHE A 15 -15.91 5.25 5.70
N ASP A 16 -16.73 5.66 6.67
CA ASP A 16 -18.16 5.38 6.69
C ASP A 16 -18.96 6.69 6.64
N GLY A 17 -19.79 6.87 5.62
CA GLY A 17 -20.63 8.05 5.49
C GLY A 17 -20.92 8.45 4.05
N VAL A 18 -21.99 9.23 3.89
CA VAL A 18 -22.53 9.63 2.57
C VAL A 18 -21.53 10.43 1.72
N ASP A 19 -20.56 11.09 2.33
CA ASP A 19 -19.54 11.87 1.65
C ASP A 19 -18.21 11.09 1.48
N ALA A 20 -18.12 9.82 1.93
CA ALA A 20 -16.88 9.03 1.92
C ALA A 20 -16.26 8.97 0.51
N LYS A 21 -17.08 8.68 -0.51
CA LYS A 21 -16.62 8.61 -1.92
C LYS A 21 -15.97 9.92 -2.37
N ASN A 22 -16.67 11.04 -2.18
CA ASN A 22 -16.20 12.35 -2.65
C ASN A 22 -14.99 12.83 -1.84
N PHE A 23 -14.99 12.57 -0.55
CA PHE A 23 -13.83 12.84 0.31
C PHE A 23 -12.59 12.08 -0.17
N LEU A 24 -12.68 10.76 -0.28
CA LEU A 24 -11.56 9.92 -0.74
C LEU A 24 -11.11 10.29 -2.17
N GLN A 25 -12.05 10.61 -3.07
CA GLN A 25 -11.75 11.08 -4.41
C GLN A 25 -10.89 12.33 -4.40
N SER A 26 -11.10 13.25 -3.45
CA SER A 26 -10.34 14.49 -3.32
C SER A 26 -9.00 14.35 -2.59
N GLN A 27 -8.71 13.21 -1.97
CA GLN A 27 -7.52 13.00 -1.15
C GLN A 27 -6.51 12.03 -1.77
N LEU A 28 -6.96 11.03 -2.53
CA LEU A 28 -6.16 9.89 -2.94
C LEU A 28 -5.73 9.97 -4.41
N THR A 29 -4.69 9.22 -4.77
CA THR A 29 -4.05 9.30 -6.10
C THR A 29 -4.83 8.60 -7.20
N ASN A 30 -5.64 7.58 -6.88
CA ASN A 30 -6.39 6.80 -7.88
C ASN A 30 -7.88 7.19 -7.90
N ASP A 31 -8.59 6.79 -8.95
CA ASP A 31 -9.98 7.19 -9.20
C ASP A 31 -10.97 6.38 -8.37
N VAL A 32 -11.27 6.87 -7.15
CA VAL A 32 -12.24 6.28 -6.23
C VAL A 32 -13.66 6.33 -6.81
N ALA A 33 -13.95 7.27 -7.72
CA ALA A 33 -15.27 7.39 -8.32
C ALA A 33 -15.63 6.16 -9.17
N GLN A 34 -14.65 5.49 -9.74
CA GLN A 34 -14.81 4.27 -10.54
C GLN A 34 -14.82 2.99 -9.70
N LEU A 35 -14.50 3.07 -8.40
CA LEU A 35 -14.44 1.87 -7.54
C LEU A 35 -15.85 1.34 -7.26
N VAL A 36 -16.15 0.13 -7.73
CA VAL A 36 -17.46 -0.51 -7.54
C VAL A 36 -17.53 -1.27 -6.21
N ILE A 37 -18.75 -1.50 -5.70
CA ILE A 37 -18.97 -2.27 -4.46
C ILE A 37 -18.44 -3.69 -4.64
N GLY A 38 -17.71 -4.19 -3.66
CA GLY A 38 -17.11 -5.51 -3.65
C GLY A 38 -15.78 -5.60 -4.41
N SER A 39 -15.21 -4.46 -4.85
CA SER A 39 -13.89 -4.40 -5.48
C SER A 39 -12.91 -3.54 -4.70
N TRP A 40 -11.67 -3.53 -5.15
CA TRP A 40 -10.57 -2.80 -4.53
C TRP A 40 -9.64 -2.20 -5.59
N GLN A 41 -8.77 -1.26 -5.17
CA GLN A 41 -7.72 -0.67 -6.01
C GLN A 41 -6.54 -0.20 -5.16
N TRP A 42 -5.35 -0.11 -5.76
CA TRP A 42 -4.19 0.54 -5.14
C TRP A 42 -4.40 2.04 -5.02
N GLN A 43 -3.89 2.60 -3.93
CA GLN A 43 -3.96 4.02 -3.62
C GLN A 43 -2.63 4.54 -3.06
N GLY A 44 -2.36 5.81 -3.33
CA GLY A 44 -1.41 6.62 -2.60
C GLY A 44 -2.10 7.79 -1.91
N TYR A 45 -1.58 8.20 -0.77
CA TYR A 45 -1.94 9.46 -0.13
C TYR A 45 -0.72 10.36 -0.10
N CYS A 46 -0.79 11.52 -0.74
CA CYS A 46 0.33 12.44 -0.92
C CYS A 46 0.18 13.71 -0.07
N ASN A 47 1.33 14.34 0.22
CA ASN A 47 1.37 15.73 0.66
C ASN A 47 1.26 16.70 -0.55
N ALA A 48 1.20 18.01 -0.29
CA ALA A 48 1.12 19.03 -1.33
C ALA A 48 2.33 19.08 -2.30
N LYS A 49 3.47 18.47 -1.90
CA LYS A 49 4.67 18.33 -2.74
C LYS A 49 4.67 17.04 -3.57
N GLY A 50 3.55 16.30 -3.61
CA GLY A 50 3.41 15.04 -4.32
C GLY A 50 4.18 13.86 -3.71
N ARG A 51 4.67 13.98 -2.48
CA ARG A 51 5.36 12.89 -1.79
C ARG A 51 4.38 12.04 -1.00
N LEU A 52 4.54 10.74 -1.07
CA LEU A 52 3.67 9.76 -0.44
C LEU A 52 3.80 9.76 1.08
N HIS A 53 2.67 9.91 1.74
CA HIS A 53 2.53 9.61 3.16
C HIS A 53 2.30 8.11 3.41
N ALA A 54 1.59 7.46 2.48
CA ALA A 54 1.30 6.04 2.53
C ALA A 54 0.93 5.50 1.15
N THR A 55 1.09 4.19 0.99
CA THR A 55 0.51 3.35 -0.06
C THR A 55 -0.38 2.31 0.58
N PHE A 56 -1.50 1.95 -0.04
CA PHE A 56 -2.43 0.97 0.51
C PHE A 56 -3.42 0.45 -0.53
N ALA A 57 -4.05 -0.67 -0.22
CA ALA A 57 -5.21 -1.16 -0.95
C ALA A 57 -6.49 -0.56 -0.35
N LEU A 58 -7.34 0.04 -1.19
CA LEU A 58 -8.65 0.57 -0.81
C LEU A 58 -9.74 -0.30 -1.39
N ALA A 59 -10.59 -0.87 -0.54
CA ALA A 59 -11.78 -1.62 -0.92
C ALA A 59 -13.05 -0.80 -0.72
N ARG A 60 -14.05 -1.00 -1.58
CA ARG A 60 -15.41 -0.50 -1.37
C ARG A 60 -16.29 -1.64 -0.87
N LEU A 61 -16.64 -1.59 0.41
CA LEU A 61 -17.38 -2.66 1.08
C LEU A 61 -18.89 -2.53 0.82
N ASP A 62 -19.40 -1.28 0.81
CA ASP A 62 -20.81 -0.97 0.59
C ASP A 62 -20.96 0.39 -0.08
N GLU A 63 -22.19 0.88 -0.25
CA GLU A 63 -22.49 2.15 -0.91
C GLU A 63 -21.65 3.31 -0.35
N ASN A 64 -21.63 3.44 0.98
CA ASN A 64 -20.97 4.53 1.70
C ASN A 64 -19.83 4.05 2.61
N LEU A 65 -19.41 2.78 2.49
CA LEU A 65 -18.39 2.17 3.34
C LEU A 65 -17.17 1.74 2.52
N TYR A 66 -16.03 2.33 2.85
CA TYR A 66 -14.72 2.01 2.29
C TYR A 66 -13.77 1.54 3.37
N ALA A 67 -12.80 0.73 3.01
CA ALA A 67 -11.79 0.22 3.92
C ALA A 67 -10.40 0.25 3.27
N ALA A 68 -9.42 0.82 3.97
CA ALA A 68 -8.02 0.84 3.57
C ALA A 68 -7.21 -0.14 4.40
N VAL A 69 -6.49 -1.04 3.75
CA VAL A 69 -5.51 -1.94 4.38
C VAL A 69 -4.17 -1.22 4.38
N VAL A 70 -3.69 -0.81 5.55
CA VAL A 70 -2.50 0.02 5.72
C VAL A 70 -1.48 -0.65 6.64
N HIS A 71 -0.20 -0.35 6.46
CA HIS A 71 0.82 -0.74 7.43
C HIS A 71 0.57 -0.06 8.78
N SER A 72 0.70 -0.80 9.89
CA SER A 72 0.38 -0.33 11.25
C SER A 72 1.15 0.94 11.64
N SER A 73 2.40 1.08 11.19
CA SER A 73 3.26 2.23 11.52
C SER A 73 2.76 3.58 10.99
N VAL A 74 1.85 3.59 9.99
CA VAL A 74 1.27 4.81 9.42
C VAL A 74 -0.22 4.98 9.73
N CYS A 75 -0.86 3.98 10.35
CA CYS A 75 -2.31 3.96 10.56
C CYS A 75 -2.79 5.15 11.40
N GLU A 76 -2.24 5.36 12.57
CA GLU A 76 -2.65 6.45 13.48
C GLU A 76 -2.42 7.83 12.83
N PHE A 77 -1.27 8.01 12.18
CA PHE A 77 -0.95 9.22 11.43
C PHE A 77 -1.99 9.49 10.34
N LEU A 78 -2.38 8.47 9.56
CA LEU A 78 -3.36 8.60 8.48
C LEU A 78 -4.75 8.95 9.02
N VAL A 79 -5.22 8.25 10.05
CA VAL A 79 -6.53 8.54 10.68
C VAL A 79 -6.57 9.98 11.16
N LYS A 80 -5.56 10.42 11.91
CA LYS A 80 -5.46 11.80 12.42
C LYS A 80 -5.44 12.83 11.31
N ARG A 81 -4.60 12.61 10.30
CA ARG A 81 -4.42 13.56 9.19
C ARG A 81 -5.66 13.64 8.31
N LEU A 82 -6.23 12.52 7.89
CA LEU A 82 -7.43 12.51 7.06
C LEU A 82 -8.64 13.09 7.80
N THR A 83 -8.75 12.84 9.11
CA THR A 83 -9.79 13.46 9.95
C THR A 83 -9.64 14.99 9.99
N MET A 84 -8.42 15.51 10.06
CA MET A 84 -8.17 16.96 10.04
C MET A 84 -8.60 17.59 8.70
N PHE A 85 -8.40 16.89 7.57
CA PHE A 85 -8.81 17.36 6.24
C PHE A 85 -10.28 17.05 5.88
N ARG A 86 -10.99 16.32 6.74
CA ARG A 86 -12.40 15.97 6.54
C ARG A 86 -13.30 17.23 6.47
N LEU A 87 -12.94 18.28 7.23
CA LEU A 87 -13.71 19.53 7.32
C LEU A 87 -15.20 19.30 7.62
N ARG A 88 -16.08 19.56 6.63
CA ARG A 88 -17.54 19.42 6.73
C ARG A 88 -18.07 18.12 6.13
N ALA A 89 -17.21 17.26 5.55
CA ALA A 89 -17.65 16.03 4.93
C ALA A 89 -18.22 15.06 5.98
N LYS A 90 -19.37 14.49 5.68
CA LYS A 90 -20.08 13.50 6.54
C LYS A 90 -19.46 12.13 6.32
N VAL A 91 -18.28 11.92 6.89
CA VAL A 91 -17.55 10.65 6.86
C VAL A 91 -16.90 10.41 8.23
N LEU A 92 -17.12 9.26 8.82
CA LEU A 92 -16.40 8.76 9.99
C LEU A 92 -15.12 8.07 9.50
N ILE A 93 -13.97 8.44 10.06
CA ILE A 93 -12.67 7.89 9.73
C ILE A 93 -12.06 7.32 10.98
N GLU A 94 -11.86 6.01 11.03
CA GLU A 94 -11.36 5.35 12.23
C GLU A 94 -10.59 4.07 11.90
N ARG A 95 -9.67 3.67 12.78
CA ARG A 95 -9.19 2.30 12.81
C ARG A 95 -10.34 1.40 13.21
N SER A 96 -10.51 0.30 12.49
CA SER A 96 -11.67 -0.55 12.66
C SER A 96 -11.28 -2.00 12.93
N ASP A 97 -11.86 -2.55 13.99
CA ASP A 97 -11.81 -3.97 14.33
C ASP A 97 -13.14 -4.70 13.98
N ARG A 98 -14.04 -4.04 13.22
CA ARG A 98 -15.34 -4.59 12.78
C ARG A 98 -15.20 -5.73 11.79
N PHE A 99 -14.07 -5.83 11.13
CA PHE A 99 -13.75 -6.81 10.11
C PHE A 99 -12.46 -7.54 10.47
N ALA A 100 -12.44 -8.85 10.24
CA ALA A 100 -11.20 -9.61 10.28
C ALA A 100 -10.37 -9.30 9.03
N LEU A 101 -9.08 -9.05 9.21
CA LEU A 101 -8.12 -8.84 8.13
C LEU A 101 -7.28 -10.10 7.98
N VAL A 102 -7.62 -10.95 7.01
CA VAL A 102 -7.03 -12.28 6.84
C VAL A 102 -6.14 -12.30 5.60
N PHE A 103 -4.88 -12.64 5.81
CA PHE A 103 -3.86 -12.76 4.77
C PHE A 103 -3.75 -14.20 4.30
N HIS A 104 -3.60 -14.43 3.00
CA HIS A 104 -3.49 -15.76 2.40
C HIS A 104 -2.29 -15.84 1.46
N LEU A 105 -1.54 -16.94 1.55
CA LEU A 105 -0.43 -17.28 0.67
C LEU A 105 -0.82 -18.23 -0.45
N THR A 106 -2.07 -18.70 -0.45
CA THR A 106 -2.69 -19.49 -1.51
C THR A 106 -4.09 -18.96 -1.78
N GLU A 107 -4.61 -19.16 -2.99
CA GLU A 107 -5.94 -18.69 -3.35
C GLU A 107 -7.02 -19.29 -2.45
N PRO A 108 -7.77 -18.47 -1.71
CA PRO A 108 -8.78 -18.98 -0.79
C PRO A 108 -10.02 -19.46 -1.56
N ALA A 109 -10.42 -20.72 -1.30
CA ALA A 109 -11.61 -21.32 -1.92
C ALA A 109 -12.94 -20.76 -1.37
N ARG A 110 -12.92 -20.20 -0.15
CA ARG A 110 -14.14 -19.69 0.51
C ARG A 110 -14.64 -18.42 -0.17
N GLN A 111 -15.97 -18.33 -0.34
CA GLN A 111 -16.63 -17.06 -0.68
C GLN A 111 -16.90 -16.24 0.58
N LEU A 112 -16.73 -14.92 0.47
CA LEU A 112 -17.01 -13.99 1.57
C LEU A 112 -18.47 -13.58 1.57
N ALA A 113 -19.06 -13.48 2.78
CA ALA A 113 -20.36 -12.85 2.96
C ALA A 113 -20.23 -11.32 2.81
N ARG A 114 -21.22 -10.67 2.21
CA ARG A 114 -21.23 -9.19 2.13
C ARG A 114 -21.44 -8.58 3.52
N PRO A 115 -20.79 -7.46 3.79
CA PRO A 115 -19.94 -6.60 2.93
C PRO A 115 -18.46 -7.00 2.82
N GLY A 116 -18.08 -8.27 3.06
CA GLY A 116 -16.69 -8.72 2.91
C GLY A 116 -16.16 -8.58 1.47
N VAL A 117 -14.88 -8.28 1.34
CA VAL A 117 -14.20 -8.10 0.04
C VAL A 117 -12.86 -8.83 0.03
N ARG A 118 -12.58 -9.55 -1.05
CA ARG A 118 -11.27 -10.16 -1.31
C ARG A 118 -10.42 -9.29 -2.21
N LEU A 119 -9.20 -9.01 -1.77
CA LEU A 119 -8.18 -8.30 -2.50
C LEU A 119 -7.20 -9.32 -3.09
N ALA A 120 -7.26 -9.54 -4.41
CA ALA A 120 -6.29 -10.36 -5.14
C ALA A 120 -5.12 -9.46 -5.55
N LEU A 121 -4.02 -9.48 -4.77
CA LEU A 121 -2.88 -8.60 -4.99
C LEU A 121 -1.93 -9.11 -6.09
N GLY A 122 -2.13 -10.36 -6.54
CA GLY A 122 -1.20 -11.08 -7.42
C GLY A 122 -0.02 -11.68 -6.66
N HIS A 123 0.81 -12.45 -7.36
CA HIS A 123 1.98 -13.12 -6.78
C HIS A 123 1.62 -13.98 -5.56
N ASP A 124 0.55 -14.75 -5.66
CA ASP A 124 0.03 -15.63 -4.61
C ASP A 124 -0.17 -14.92 -3.27
N ARG A 125 -0.76 -13.71 -3.34
CA ARG A 125 -1.16 -12.92 -2.16
C ARG A 125 -2.60 -12.47 -2.28
N TRP A 126 -3.39 -12.77 -1.25
CA TRP A 126 -4.78 -12.34 -1.10
C TRP A 126 -5.00 -11.80 0.31
N ILE A 127 -5.88 -10.81 0.41
CA ILE A 127 -6.36 -10.30 1.68
C ILE A 127 -7.87 -10.38 1.66
N ASP A 128 -8.46 -11.02 2.68
CA ASP A 128 -9.87 -10.96 2.93
C ASP A 128 -10.17 -9.91 4.00
N ILE A 129 -11.04 -8.95 3.68
CA ILE A 129 -11.73 -8.10 4.64
C ILE A 129 -13.03 -8.82 4.94
N ASP A 130 -13.11 -9.53 6.06
CA ASP A 130 -14.19 -10.46 6.38
C ASP A 130 -15.05 -9.96 7.54
N VAL A 131 -16.37 -10.09 7.44
CA VAL A 131 -17.32 -9.76 8.52
C VAL A 131 -17.34 -10.80 9.62
N ASP A 132 -16.83 -11.99 9.37
CA ASP A 132 -16.77 -13.10 10.34
C ASP A 132 -15.57 -12.94 11.28
N THR A 133 -15.70 -12.05 12.26
CA THR A 133 -14.66 -11.79 13.27
C THR A 133 -14.58 -12.88 14.35
N LEU A 134 -15.55 -13.80 14.40
CA LEU A 134 -15.57 -14.91 15.39
C LEU A 134 -14.75 -16.12 14.92
N ARG A 135 -14.31 -16.10 13.66
CA ARG A 135 -13.49 -17.16 13.10
C ARG A 135 -12.13 -17.23 13.80
N GLN A 136 -11.74 -18.44 14.21
CA GLN A 136 -10.39 -18.68 14.69
C GLN A 136 -9.40 -18.64 13.52
N ILE A 137 -8.62 -17.58 13.45
CA ILE A 137 -7.58 -17.38 12.46
C ILE A 137 -6.24 -17.40 13.21
N PRO A 138 -5.27 -18.20 12.79
CA PRO A 138 -3.98 -18.26 13.46
C PRO A 138 -3.24 -16.90 13.30
N SER A 139 -2.44 -16.57 14.30
CA SER A 139 -1.46 -15.48 14.17
C SER A 139 -0.38 -15.88 13.15
N ALA A 140 0.18 -14.89 12.46
CA ALA A 140 1.29 -15.11 11.55
C ALA A 140 2.50 -15.73 12.27
N THR A 141 3.15 -16.69 11.63
CA THR A 141 4.52 -17.07 11.96
C THR A 141 5.50 -16.10 11.28
N GLN A 142 6.76 -16.06 11.73
CA GLN A 142 7.79 -15.26 11.05
C GLN A 142 7.96 -15.67 9.59
N GLU A 143 7.84 -16.96 9.30
CA GLU A 143 7.91 -17.49 7.93
C GLU A 143 6.75 -17.02 7.05
N ASN A 144 5.51 -16.95 7.59
CA ASN A 144 4.37 -16.37 6.88
C ASN A 144 4.65 -14.91 6.51
N LEU A 145 5.15 -14.12 7.46
CA LEU A 145 5.48 -12.70 7.24
C LEU A 145 6.59 -12.54 6.22
N ASN A 146 7.67 -13.29 6.35
CA ASN A 146 8.79 -13.24 5.41
C ASN A 146 8.35 -13.63 3.99
N THR A 147 7.51 -14.66 3.84
CA THR A 147 6.97 -15.08 2.54
C THR A 147 6.06 -14.00 1.95
N TRP A 148 5.21 -13.40 2.77
CA TRP A 148 4.32 -12.31 2.36
C TRP A 148 5.12 -11.10 1.85
N ASP A 149 6.10 -10.66 2.64
CA ASP A 149 6.94 -9.50 2.32
C ASP A 149 7.79 -9.76 1.08
N LEU A 150 8.39 -10.96 0.96
CA LEU A 150 9.16 -11.36 -0.21
C LEU A 150 8.33 -11.27 -1.50
N ARG A 151 7.13 -11.86 -1.51
CA ARG A 151 6.23 -11.81 -2.67
C ARG A 151 5.82 -10.39 -3.02
N GLY A 152 5.66 -9.50 -2.02
CA GLY A 152 5.39 -8.08 -2.22
C GLY A 152 6.56 -7.35 -2.87
N ILE A 153 7.77 -7.62 -2.40
CA ILE A 153 9.00 -7.09 -2.95
C ILE A 153 9.18 -7.54 -4.41
N GLU A 154 9.05 -8.84 -4.69
CA GLU A 154 9.19 -9.41 -6.03
C GLU A 154 8.14 -8.87 -7.01
N ALA A 155 6.93 -8.61 -6.53
CA ALA A 155 5.85 -7.96 -7.28
C ALA A 155 6.10 -6.46 -7.49
N LYS A 156 7.15 -5.87 -6.90
CA LYS A 156 7.41 -4.43 -6.86
C LYS A 156 6.19 -3.64 -6.33
N GLN A 157 5.49 -4.19 -5.36
CA GLN A 157 4.36 -3.54 -4.70
C GLN A 157 4.88 -2.81 -3.44
N PRO A 158 5.08 -1.49 -3.51
CA PRO A 158 5.74 -0.75 -2.46
C PRO A 158 4.80 -0.53 -1.27
N GLU A 159 5.32 -0.70 -0.07
CA GLU A 159 4.64 -0.34 1.16
C GLU A 159 5.37 0.84 1.82
N VAL A 160 4.74 2.01 1.81
CA VAL A 160 5.28 3.19 2.50
C VAL A 160 4.96 3.08 3.98
N VAL A 161 6.01 2.96 4.78
CA VAL A 161 5.99 2.87 6.24
C VAL A 161 6.41 4.19 6.89
N ALA A 162 6.36 4.31 8.21
CA ALA A 162 6.74 5.54 8.91
C ALA A 162 8.15 6.04 8.55
N ALA A 163 9.12 5.13 8.39
CA ALA A 163 10.52 5.46 8.03
C ALA A 163 10.66 6.01 6.59
N THR A 164 9.73 5.68 5.70
CA THR A 164 9.74 6.11 4.28
C THR A 164 8.69 7.17 3.95
N ASN A 165 7.99 7.68 4.98
CA ASN A 165 6.99 8.74 4.83
C ASN A 165 7.62 10.01 4.21
N GLU A 166 6.95 10.60 3.22
CA GLU A 166 7.35 11.80 2.48
C GLU A 166 8.69 11.68 1.70
N ARG A 167 9.21 10.49 1.48
CA ARG A 167 10.47 10.31 0.76
C ARG A 167 10.29 10.19 -0.75
N PHE A 168 9.22 9.59 -1.24
CA PHE A 168 9.03 9.23 -2.64
C PHE A 168 7.79 9.88 -3.26
N VAL A 169 7.86 10.19 -4.54
CA VAL A 169 6.67 10.43 -5.36
C VAL A 169 6.17 9.10 -5.94
N PRO A 170 4.88 8.97 -6.30
CA PRO A 170 4.30 7.69 -6.76
C PRO A 170 5.09 6.99 -7.87
N GLN A 171 5.61 7.74 -8.84
CA GLN A 171 6.35 7.16 -9.98
C GLN A 171 7.71 6.58 -9.58
N MET A 172 8.38 7.14 -8.55
CA MET A 172 9.64 6.56 -8.03
C MET A 172 9.43 5.15 -7.48
N LEU A 173 8.19 4.85 -7.03
CA LEU A 173 7.78 3.55 -6.53
C LEU A 173 7.06 2.70 -7.60
N GLY A 174 6.95 3.19 -8.85
CA GLY A 174 6.27 2.47 -9.91
C GLY A 174 4.76 2.35 -9.74
N MET A 175 4.12 3.20 -8.91
CA MET A 175 2.69 3.11 -8.64
C MET A 175 1.80 3.35 -9.86
N ASP A 176 2.29 4.02 -10.88
CA ASP A 176 1.62 4.26 -12.16
C ASP A 176 1.60 3.02 -13.08
N ARG A 177 2.31 1.95 -12.70
CA ARG A 177 2.42 0.68 -13.44
C ARG A 177 2.29 -0.57 -12.56
N LEU A 178 1.72 -0.43 -11.36
CA LEU A 178 1.45 -1.55 -10.46
C LEU A 178 0.52 -2.59 -11.10
N GLN A 179 0.68 -3.83 -10.68
CA GLN A 179 -0.23 -4.92 -11.00
C GLN A 179 -1.08 -5.27 -9.75
N PRO A 180 -2.34 -5.71 -9.92
CA PRO A 180 -3.05 -5.95 -11.17
C PRO A 180 -3.54 -4.67 -11.87
N ALA A 181 -3.44 -3.50 -11.23
CA ALA A 181 -3.84 -2.22 -11.79
C ALA A 181 -3.02 -1.08 -11.18
N PRO A 182 -2.81 0.04 -11.90
CA PRO A 182 -2.12 1.21 -11.36
C PRO A 182 -2.74 1.78 -10.10
N GLY A 183 -1.89 2.34 -9.22
CA GLY A 183 -2.30 3.06 -8.00
C GLY A 183 -2.47 4.57 -8.19
N VAL A 184 -2.32 5.07 -9.42
CA VAL A 184 -2.43 6.49 -9.78
C VAL A 184 -3.30 6.64 -11.01
N SER A 185 -4.26 7.57 -10.97
CA SER A 185 -5.03 8.02 -12.13
C SER A 185 -4.59 9.41 -12.54
N PHE A 186 -4.32 9.60 -13.85
CA PHE A 186 -3.97 10.89 -14.43
C PHE A 186 -5.18 11.61 -15.07
N SER A 187 -6.34 10.94 -15.12
CA SER A 187 -7.59 11.47 -15.68
C SER A 187 -8.62 11.90 -14.64
N LYS A 188 -8.40 11.57 -13.35
CA LYS A 188 -9.29 11.95 -12.25
C LYS A 188 -9.15 13.44 -11.88
N GLY A 189 -10.10 13.94 -11.07
CA GLY A 189 -10.05 15.30 -10.49
C GLY A 189 -8.93 15.52 -9.48
N CYS A 190 -8.84 16.74 -8.94
CA CYS A 190 -7.73 17.18 -8.10
C CYS A 190 -7.59 16.42 -6.78
N TYR A 191 -6.32 16.26 -6.35
CA TYR A 191 -5.91 15.75 -5.02
C TYR A 191 -4.58 16.42 -4.59
N PRO A 192 -4.21 16.40 -3.29
CA PRO A 192 -2.99 17.03 -2.81
C PRO A 192 -1.74 16.50 -3.54
N GLY A 193 -0.94 17.42 -4.10
CA GLY A 193 0.30 17.09 -4.81
C GLY A 193 0.15 16.60 -6.25
N GLN A 194 -1.07 16.58 -6.81
CA GLN A 194 -1.34 16.14 -8.18
C GLN A 194 -0.47 16.85 -9.22
N GLU A 195 -0.22 18.14 -9.09
CA GLU A 195 0.57 18.89 -10.07
C GLU A 195 1.99 18.33 -10.23
N VAL A 196 2.63 17.98 -9.11
CA VAL A 196 3.97 17.36 -9.10
C VAL A 196 3.92 15.96 -9.71
N VAL A 197 2.92 15.16 -9.31
CA VAL A 197 2.72 13.79 -9.81
C VAL A 197 2.42 13.80 -11.32
N ALA A 198 1.53 14.65 -11.79
CA ALA A 198 1.20 14.79 -13.21
C ALA A 198 2.41 15.30 -14.01
N ARG A 199 3.14 16.30 -13.51
CA ARG A 199 4.34 16.83 -14.15
C ARG A 199 5.43 15.77 -14.30
N ALA A 200 5.61 14.94 -13.28
CA ALA A 200 6.55 13.81 -13.31
C ALA A 200 6.20 12.81 -14.43
N HIS A 201 4.92 12.53 -14.60
CA HIS A 201 4.42 11.63 -15.65
C HIS A 201 4.62 12.19 -17.06
N TYR A 202 4.07 13.40 -17.32
CA TYR A 202 4.04 13.96 -18.68
C TYR A 202 5.40 14.48 -19.19
N ARG A 203 6.29 14.88 -18.28
CA ARG A 203 7.61 15.43 -18.65
C ARG A 203 8.76 14.45 -18.51
N GLY A 204 8.50 13.19 -18.10
CA GLY A 204 9.54 12.19 -17.87
C GLY A 204 10.57 12.63 -16.83
N ALA A 205 10.18 13.47 -15.87
CA ALA A 205 11.10 14.11 -14.94
C ALA A 205 11.55 13.20 -13.79
N VAL A 206 11.09 11.93 -13.76
CA VAL A 206 11.51 10.97 -12.75
C VAL A 206 12.88 10.43 -13.11
N LYS A 207 13.85 10.73 -12.24
CA LYS A 207 15.25 10.28 -12.40
C LYS A 207 15.58 9.03 -11.58
N ARG A 208 14.60 8.45 -10.92
CA ARG A 208 14.74 7.30 -10.01
C ARG A 208 13.59 6.33 -10.25
N GLU A 209 13.86 5.03 -10.12
CA GLU A 209 12.87 3.97 -10.33
C GLU A 209 12.99 2.84 -9.31
N PRO A 210 11.94 1.98 -9.16
CA PRO A 210 12.00 0.85 -8.26
C PRO A 210 12.84 -0.29 -8.84
N ALA A 211 13.78 -0.79 -8.05
CA ALA A 211 14.63 -1.93 -8.35
C ALA A 211 14.56 -3.00 -7.27
N LEU A 212 14.77 -4.25 -7.66
CA LEU A 212 14.95 -5.37 -6.75
C LEU A 212 16.44 -5.55 -6.48
N LEU A 213 16.80 -5.64 -5.19
CA LEU A 213 18.19 -5.82 -4.76
C LEU A 213 18.31 -7.08 -3.90
N SER A 214 19.46 -7.76 -4.04
CA SER A 214 19.99 -8.72 -3.08
C SER A 214 21.18 -8.07 -2.37
N VAL A 215 21.13 -8.01 -1.04
CA VAL A 215 22.12 -7.32 -0.21
C VAL A 215 22.65 -8.30 0.84
N PRO A 216 23.96 -8.34 1.14
CA PRO A 216 24.49 -9.15 2.23
C PRO A 216 23.81 -8.85 3.56
N LEU A 217 23.80 -9.82 4.49
CA LEU A 217 23.19 -9.63 5.81
C LEU A 217 23.89 -8.55 6.65
N GLU A 218 25.15 -8.34 6.41
CA GLU A 218 25.96 -7.35 7.10
C GLU A 218 26.44 -6.25 6.13
N PRO A 219 26.23 -4.96 6.44
CA PRO A 219 25.43 -4.45 7.57
C PRO A 219 23.92 -4.68 7.38
N ALA A 220 23.18 -4.75 8.49
CA ALA A 220 21.72 -4.84 8.44
C ALA A 220 21.12 -3.61 7.73
N ILE A 221 20.04 -3.84 6.97
CA ILE A 221 19.32 -2.77 6.27
C ILE A 221 17.89 -2.63 6.79
N GLU A 222 17.35 -1.41 6.70
CA GLU A 222 15.98 -1.07 7.09
C GLU A 222 15.32 -0.14 6.06
N PRO A 223 13.99 -0.09 5.99
CA PRO A 223 13.28 0.91 5.17
C PRO A 223 13.73 2.34 5.49
N GLY A 224 13.99 3.13 4.44
CA GLY A 224 14.48 4.51 4.55
C GLY A 224 16.01 4.65 4.60
N MET A 225 16.76 3.56 4.75
CA MET A 225 18.22 3.60 4.62
C MET A 225 18.65 3.81 3.17
N GLU A 226 19.78 4.50 3.00
CA GLU A 226 20.48 4.61 1.73
C GLU A 226 21.73 3.73 1.77
N ILE A 227 21.90 2.88 0.78
CA ILE A 227 23.05 2.00 0.62
C ILE A 227 23.75 2.28 -0.71
N ALA A 228 25.04 2.01 -0.80
CA ALA A 228 25.77 2.03 -2.06
C ALA A 228 25.58 0.71 -2.81
N GLN A 229 25.25 0.78 -4.09
CA GLN A 229 25.24 -0.38 -4.98
C GLN A 229 26.66 -0.73 -5.42
N SER A 230 26.85 -1.90 -6.08
CA SER A 230 28.14 -2.34 -6.61
C SER A 230 28.73 -1.38 -7.66
N ASN A 231 27.89 -0.61 -8.34
CA ASN A 231 28.27 0.43 -9.31
C ASN A 231 28.58 1.80 -8.65
N GLY A 232 28.50 1.89 -7.32
CA GLY A 232 28.70 3.12 -6.54
C GLY A 232 27.47 4.05 -6.46
N GLU A 233 26.39 3.77 -7.18
CA GLU A 233 25.17 4.57 -7.14
C GLU A 233 24.37 4.32 -5.87
N PRO A 234 23.65 5.33 -5.32
CA PRO A 234 22.85 5.16 -4.13
C PRO A 234 21.57 4.37 -4.43
N ALA A 235 21.16 3.53 -3.47
CA ALA A 235 19.87 2.88 -3.46
C ALA A 235 19.16 3.18 -2.13
N GLU A 236 17.93 3.68 -2.18
CA GLU A 236 17.14 3.98 -1.00
C GLU A 236 16.13 2.86 -0.75
N ILE A 237 16.24 2.17 0.39
CA ILE A 237 15.45 1.00 0.73
C ILE A 237 14.00 1.41 1.01
N VAL A 238 13.05 0.80 0.29
CA VAL A 238 11.61 0.96 0.50
C VAL A 238 11.08 -0.10 1.44
N ASN A 239 11.31 -1.38 1.08
CA ASN A 239 10.93 -2.57 1.85
C ASN A 239 12.06 -3.59 1.77
N CYS A 240 12.23 -4.38 2.82
CA CYS A 240 13.24 -5.45 2.84
C CYS A 240 12.81 -6.61 3.74
N VAL A 241 13.32 -7.80 3.42
CA VAL A 241 13.09 -9.05 4.17
C VAL A 241 14.31 -9.95 4.07
N ILE A 242 14.59 -10.73 5.10
CA ILE A 242 15.67 -11.73 5.09
C ILE A 242 15.17 -13.01 4.41
N VAL A 243 15.95 -13.50 3.44
CA VAL A 243 15.72 -14.77 2.74
C VAL A 243 17.03 -15.55 2.73
N GLY A 244 17.08 -16.66 3.47
CA GLY A 244 18.30 -17.45 3.59
C GLY A 244 19.44 -16.63 4.20
N HIS A 245 20.47 -16.34 3.42
CA HIS A 245 21.68 -15.62 3.85
C HIS A 245 21.83 -14.24 3.23
N GLU A 246 20.74 -13.63 2.77
CA GLU A 246 20.75 -12.28 2.18
C GLU A 246 19.48 -11.51 2.52
N TRP A 247 19.54 -10.18 2.39
CA TRP A 247 18.38 -9.33 2.30
C TRP A 247 17.86 -9.30 0.86
N ARG A 248 16.54 -9.45 0.72
CA ARG A 248 15.81 -9.09 -0.50
C ARG A 248 15.14 -7.75 -0.26
N ALA A 249 15.35 -6.78 -1.15
CA ALA A 249 14.84 -5.44 -0.98
C ALA A 249 14.20 -4.89 -2.25
N LEU A 250 13.12 -4.14 -2.07
CA LEU A 250 12.63 -3.16 -3.02
C LEU A 250 13.29 -1.83 -2.67
N ALA A 251 14.02 -1.24 -3.60
CA ALA A 251 14.70 0.03 -3.40
C ALA A 251 14.41 1.00 -4.54
N VAL A 252 14.62 2.28 -4.30
CA VAL A 252 14.58 3.32 -5.34
C VAL A 252 16.00 3.68 -5.73
N VAL A 253 16.31 3.51 -7.01
CA VAL A 253 17.65 3.71 -7.60
C VAL A 253 17.63 4.79 -8.67
N PRO A 254 18.76 5.45 -8.99
CA PRO A 254 18.87 6.34 -10.15
C PRO A 254 18.61 5.59 -11.45
N ILE A 255 17.91 6.23 -12.39
CA ILE A 255 17.82 5.75 -13.78
C ILE A 255 19.13 6.10 -14.45
N LEU A 256 19.91 5.08 -14.82
CA LEU A 256 21.16 5.28 -15.54
C LEU A 256 20.84 5.78 -16.96
N ALA A 257 21.52 6.86 -17.37
CA ALA A 257 21.45 7.31 -18.75
C ALA A 257 22.06 6.21 -19.65
N SER A 258 21.25 5.69 -20.58
CA SER A 258 21.69 4.73 -21.62
C SER A 258 22.56 5.41 -22.65
#